data_cebd91337148b998fad0741ce5ac70d7
#
_entry.id   cebd91337148b998fad0741ce5ac70d7
#
_cell.length_a   1.000
_cell.length_b   1.000
_cell.length_c   1.000
_cell.angle_alpha   90.00
_cell.angle_beta   90.00
_cell.angle_gamma   90.00
#
_symmetry.space_group_name_H-M   'P 1'
#
loop_
_entity.id
_entity.type
_entity.pdbx_description
1 polymer ?
#
loop_
_entity_poly.entity_id
_entity_poly.type
_entity_poly.pdbx_seq_one_letter_code
_entity_poly.pdbx_strand_id
1 'polypeptide(L)'
;MNFILDPNVAYLLLIIGFFLAILALFSPGTGVLEIGALFMIVMAGYSIYNLPINWWALVILIIGVFPFLLALRKSKNWIFLGLALLSFMVGSIFLFKPETGIIAVHPVLVVLVSVIIIPLVWLIVKRGLEAIGRTPVHNLEKLIGAIGEARSDILAEGTIHINGEEWSARSNSPIRAGSKIRVVNREGLILVVEPVEPTNL
;
A
#
# COMPACT_ATOMS: atom_id res chain seq x y z
N MET A 1 -16.70 17.64 33.11
CA MET A 1 -15.46 17.02 32.53
C MET A 1 -15.67 16.90 31.04
N ASN A 2 -14.82 17.53 30.23
CA ASN A 2 -14.95 17.42 28.79
C ASN A 2 -14.52 16.01 28.38
N PHE A 3 -15.43 15.20 27.85
CA PHE A 3 -15.19 13.82 27.39
C PHE A 3 -13.92 13.68 26.51
N ILE A 4 -13.64 14.68 25.67
CA ILE A 4 -12.49 14.73 24.78
C ILE A 4 -11.16 14.86 25.54
N LEU A 5 -11.17 15.42 26.75
CA LEU A 5 -9.98 15.61 27.59
C LEU A 5 -9.72 14.42 28.54
N ASP A 6 -10.45 13.31 28.41
CA ASP A 6 -10.10 12.07 29.07
C ASP A 6 -8.91 11.41 28.35
N PRO A 7 -7.83 11.03 29.06
CA PRO A 7 -6.64 10.42 28.46
C PRO A 7 -6.93 9.13 27.66
N ASN A 8 -7.93 8.33 28.07
CA ASN A 8 -8.31 7.12 27.34
C ASN A 8 -9.00 7.46 26.02
N VAL A 9 -9.85 8.51 26.03
CA VAL A 9 -10.53 8.99 24.81
C VAL A 9 -9.50 9.62 23.87
N ALA A 10 -8.60 10.47 24.37
CA ALA A 10 -7.52 11.07 23.60
C ALA A 10 -6.64 10.02 22.93
N TYR A 11 -6.29 8.96 23.66
CA TYR A 11 -5.56 7.81 23.14
C TYR A 11 -6.33 7.11 22.01
N LEU A 12 -7.60 6.80 22.21
CA LEU A 12 -8.43 6.15 21.19
C LEU A 12 -8.58 7.03 19.94
N LEU A 13 -8.82 8.31 20.09
CA LEU A 13 -8.89 9.26 18.96
C LEU A 13 -7.61 9.27 18.15
N LEU A 14 -6.46 9.29 18.85
CA LEU A 14 -5.15 9.27 18.20
C LEU A 14 -4.94 7.98 17.40
N ILE A 15 -5.19 6.82 18.01
CA ILE A 15 -4.97 5.53 17.37
C ILE A 15 -5.92 5.29 16.21
N ILE A 16 -7.20 5.58 16.39
CA ILE A 16 -8.21 5.44 15.32
C ILE A 16 -7.88 6.40 14.17
N GLY A 17 -7.48 7.65 14.49
CA GLY A 17 -7.09 8.62 13.48
C GLY A 17 -5.91 8.16 12.65
N PHE A 18 -4.81 7.68 13.26
CA PHE A 18 -3.68 7.11 12.54
C PHE A 18 -4.03 5.85 11.76
N PHE A 19 -4.86 4.98 12.32
CA PHE A 19 -5.30 3.78 11.64
C PHE A 19 -6.11 4.11 10.37
N LEU A 20 -7.06 5.05 10.46
CA LEU A 20 -7.82 5.53 9.30
C LEU A 20 -6.92 6.22 8.27
N ALA A 21 -5.92 6.99 8.70
CA ALA A 21 -4.96 7.62 7.81
C ALA A 21 -4.14 6.58 7.03
N ILE A 22 -3.70 5.50 7.68
CA ILE A 22 -3.01 4.40 7.02
C ILE A 22 -3.95 3.70 6.01
N LEU A 23 -5.20 3.44 6.37
CA LEU A 23 -6.18 2.88 5.44
C LEU A 23 -6.41 3.79 4.24
N ALA A 24 -6.53 5.11 4.44
CA ALA A 24 -6.71 6.09 3.37
C ALA A 24 -5.53 6.08 2.38
N LEU A 25 -4.29 5.90 2.86
CA LEU A 25 -3.11 5.80 2.00
C LEU A 25 -3.17 4.60 1.03
N PHE A 26 -3.77 3.48 1.44
CA PHE A 26 -3.89 2.27 0.62
C PHE A 26 -5.23 2.15 -0.12
N SER A 27 -6.20 3.02 0.19
CA SER A 27 -7.51 3.07 -0.46
C SER A 27 -7.90 4.53 -0.78
N PRO A 28 -7.12 5.22 -1.62
CA PRO A 28 -7.35 6.62 -1.94
C PRO A 28 -8.66 6.80 -2.71
N GLY A 29 -9.32 7.95 -2.50
CA GLY A 29 -10.51 8.35 -3.25
C GLY A 29 -11.84 7.94 -2.65
N THR A 30 -11.87 7.32 -1.45
CA THR A 30 -13.12 7.00 -0.74
C THR A 30 -13.76 8.26 -0.14
N GLY A 31 -12.98 9.28 0.20
CA GLY A 31 -13.40 10.50 0.90
C GLY A 31 -13.72 10.28 2.38
N VAL A 32 -14.35 9.15 2.71
CA VAL A 32 -14.80 8.85 4.09
C VAL A 32 -13.63 8.56 5.02
N LEU A 33 -12.64 7.79 4.56
CA LEU A 33 -11.46 7.46 5.36
C LEU A 33 -10.59 8.68 5.62
N GLU A 34 -10.40 9.50 4.60
CA GLU A 34 -9.59 10.74 4.67
C GLU A 34 -10.22 11.75 5.62
N ILE A 35 -11.54 12.00 5.50
CA ILE A 35 -12.28 12.93 6.37
C ILE A 35 -12.33 12.38 7.80
N GLY A 36 -12.60 11.08 7.96
CA GLY A 36 -12.61 10.42 9.27
C GLY A 36 -11.26 10.49 9.97
N ALA A 37 -10.16 10.22 9.26
CA ALA A 37 -8.80 10.33 9.76
C ALA A 37 -8.48 11.77 10.21
N LEU A 38 -8.78 12.75 9.34
CA LEU A 38 -8.53 14.17 9.65
C LEU A 38 -9.30 14.59 10.90
N PHE A 39 -10.59 14.25 10.99
CA PHE A 39 -11.42 14.60 12.14
C PHE A 39 -10.87 14.01 13.44
N MET A 40 -10.53 12.72 13.44
CA MET A 40 -9.98 12.04 14.63
C MET A 40 -8.61 12.61 15.03
N ILE A 41 -7.74 12.90 14.07
CA ILE A 41 -6.41 13.48 14.33
C ILE A 41 -6.53 14.90 14.88
N VAL A 42 -7.44 15.72 14.36
CA VAL A 42 -7.67 17.08 14.87
C VAL A 42 -8.19 17.02 16.31
N MET A 43 -9.14 16.14 16.59
CA MET A 43 -9.67 15.94 17.95
C MET A 43 -8.59 15.42 18.91
N ALA A 44 -7.76 14.45 18.48
CA ALA A 44 -6.63 13.98 19.24
C ALA A 44 -5.59 15.09 19.50
N GLY A 45 -5.30 15.90 18.49
CA GLY A 45 -4.40 17.07 18.60
C GLY A 45 -4.89 18.06 19.62
N TYR A 46 -6.19 18.37 19.63
CA TYR A 46 -6.81 19.22 20.65
C TYR A 46 -6.64 18.63 22.06
N SER A 47 -6.85 17.32 22.22
CA SER A 47 -6.66 16.63 23.51
C SER A 47 -5.20 16.69 23.96
N ILE A 48 -4.25 16.39 23.09
CA ILE A 48 -2.81 16.40 23.37
C ILE A 48 -2.32 17.80 23.74
N TYR A 49 -2.86 18.85 23.13
CA TYR A 49 -2.53 20.24 23.44
C TYR A 49 -2.95 20.60 24.87
N ASN A 50 -4.09 20.09 25.35
CA ASN A 50 -4.65 20.42 26.66
C ASN A 50 -4.25 19.42 27.77
N LEU A 51 -3.78 18.23 27.43
CA LEU A 51 -3.34 17.22 28.40
C LEU A 51 -1.82 17.26 28.59
N PRO A 52 -1.31 17.17 29.82
CA PRO A 52 0.13 17.07 30.04
C PRO A 52 0.65 15.73 29.52
N ILE A 53 1.69 15.78 28.67
CA ILE A 53 2.33 14.60 28.08
C ILE A 53 3.68 14.29 28.70
N ASN A 54 4.07 13.02 28.63
CA ASN A 54 5.40 12.54 28.99
C ASN A 54 6.27 12.44 27.72
N TRP A 55 7.22 13.35 27.59
CA TRP A 55 8.10 13.39 26.42
C TRP A 55 8.91 12.11 26.21
N TRP A 56 9.34 11.46 27.30
CA TRP A 56 10.07 10.19 27.20
C TRP A 56 9.21 9.06 26.62
N ALA A 57 7.91 9.02 26.96
CA ALA A 57 6.98 8.05 26.41
C ALA A 57 6.74 8.27 24.91
N LEU A 58 6.64 9.54 24.50
CA LEU A 58 6.58 9.91 23.08
C LEU A 58 7.83 9.45 22.33
N VAL A 59 9.02 9.60 22.91
CA VAL A 59 10.28 9.12 22.33
C VAL A 59 10.26 7.60 22.16
N ILE A 60 9.75 6.84 23.13
CA ILE A 60 9.60 5.38 23.03
C ILE A 60 8.65 5.01 21.88
N LEU A 61 7.52 5.73 21.70
CA LEU A 61 6.61 5.51 20.58
C LEU A 61 7.30 5.72 19.22
N ILE A 62 8.08 6.80 19.10
CA ILE A 62 8.83 7.09 17.86
C ILE A 62 9.89 6.02 17.60
N ILE A 63 10.65 5.61 18.63
CA ILE A 63 11.66 4.55 18.51
C ILE A 63 10.99 3.23 18.12
N GLY A 64 9.77 2.94 18.59
CA GLY A 64 8.98 1.76 18.23
C GLY A 64 8.63 1.64 16.75
N VAL A 65 8.66 2.75 16.00
CA VAL A 65 8.48 2.73 14.54
C VAL A 65 9.63 2.00 13.84
N PHE A 66 10.85 2.07 14.37
CA PHE A 66 12.02 1.43 13.75
C PHE A 66 11.91 -0.11 13.70
N PRO A 67 11.65 -0.82 14.80
CA PRO A 67 11.41 -2.27 14.73
C PRO A 67 10.17 -2.62 13.90
N PHE A 68 9.13 -1.77 13.87
CA PHE A 68 7.98 -1.97 12.98
C PHE A 68 8.39 -1.97 11.50
N LEU A 69 9.20 -1.01 11.06
CA LEU A 69 9.72 -0.96 9.70
C LEU A 69 10.62 -2.17 9.37
N LEU A 70 11.41 -2.63 10.33
CA LEU A 70 12.20 -3.86 10.17
C LEU A 70 11.32 -5.10 10.04
N ALA A 71 10.19 -5.17 10.75
CA ALA A 71 9.21 -6.25 10.63
C ALA A 71 8.57 -6.32 9.24
N LEU A 72 8.40 -5.16 8.57
CA LEU A 72 7.91 -5.11 7.18
C LEU A 72 8.95 -5.67 6.19
N ARG A 73 10.23 -5.32 6.37
CA ARG A 73 11.33 -5.79 5.50
C ARG A 73 11.69 -7.25 5.73
N LYS A 74 11.72 -7.70 7.00
CA LYS A 74 12.12 -9.05 7.41
C LYS A 74 10.92 -9.84 7.92
N SER A 75 9.96 -10.09 7.05
CA SER A 75 8.66 -10.74 7.35
C SER A 75 8.75 -12.08 8.11
N LYS A 76 9.90 -12.75 8.09
CA LYS A 76 10.13 -14.02 8.81
C LYS A 76 10.46 -13.84 10.30
N ASN A 77 10.76 -12.63 10.77
CA ASN A 77 11.24 -12.35 12.12
C ASN A 77 10.17 -11.65 12.97
N TRP A 78 9.33 -12.44 13.61
CA TRP A 78 8.28 -11.98 14.54
C TRP A 78 8.81 -11.18 15.74
N ILE A 79 10.12 -11.31 16.05
CA ILE A 79 10.78 -10.57 17.13
C ILE A 79 10.62 -9.05 16.91
N PHE A 80 10.80 -8.56 15.69
CA PHE A 80 10.68 -7.13 15.40
C PHE A 80 9.25 -6.62 15.59
N LEU A 81 8.25 -7.46 15.23
CA LEU A 81 6.86 -7.10 15.47
C LEU A 81 6.53 -7.09 16.97
N GLY A 82 7.06 -8.06 17.72
CA GLY A 82 6.94 -8.11 19.18
C GLY A 82 7.60 -6.90 19.85
N LEU A 83 8.77 -6.47 19.39
CA LEU A 83 9.46 -5.28 19.90
C LEU A 83 8.67 -3.99 19.61
N ALA A 84 8.11 -3.88 18.41
CA ALA A 84 7.25 -2.75 18.05
C ALA A 84 6.00 -2.71 18.94
N LEU A 85 5.36 -3.86 19.16
CA LEU A 85 4.20 -3.99 20.03
C LEU A 85 4.51 -3.58 21.47
N LEU A 86 5.63 -4.04 22.02
CA LEU A 86 6.07 -3.67 23.38
C LEU A 86 6.36 -2.17 23.49
N SER A 87 7.10 -1.61 22.56
CA SER A 87 7.40 -0.16 22.51
C SER A 87 6.11 0.65 22.46
N PHE A 88 5.17 0.22 21.62
CA PHE A 88 3.90 0.89 21.46
C PHE A 88 3.04 0.81 22.74
N MET A 89 2.97 -0.37 23.37
CA MET A 89 2.25 -0.55 24.65
C MET A 89 2.82 0.34 25.75
N VAL A 90 4.14 0.28 25.96
CA VAL A 90 4.80 1.06 27.02
C VAL A 90 4.66 2.55 26.76
N GLY A 91 4.93 2.99 25.54
CA GLY A 91 4.79 4.39 25.15
C GLY A 91 3.37 4.92 25.31
N SER A 92 2.36 4.10 24.96
CA SER A 92 0.94 4.49 25.06
C SER A 92 0.44 4.56 26.49
N ILE A 93 0.81 3.61 27.35
CA ILE A 93 0.39 3.60 28.77
C ILE A 93 0.87 4.87 29.49
N PHE A 94 2.08 5.30 29.20
CA PHE A 94 2.72 6.43 29.86
C PHE A 94 2.66 7.73 29.06
N LEU A 95 1.94 7.78 27.94
CA LEU A 95 1.90 8.96 27.06
C LEU A 95 1.41 10.21 27.79
N PHE A 96 0.34 10.10 28.54
CA PHE A 96 -0.25 11.19 29.31
C PHE A 96 0.19 11.14 30.76
N LYS A 97 0.39 12.31 31.37
CA LYS A 97 0.64 12.42 32.80
C LYS A 97 -0.67 12.25 33.56
N PRO A 98 -0.74 11.37 34.54
CA PRO A 98 -1.94 11.24 35.37
C PRO A 98 -2.11 12.46 36.30
N GLU A 99 -3.32 12.88 36.54
CA GLU A 99 -3.62 13.87 37.59
C GLU A 99 -3.44 13.25 39.00
N THR A 100 -3.75 11.97 39.14
CA THR A 100 -3.55 11.19 40.37
C THR A 100 -3.07 9.79 40.01
N GLY A 101 -2.09 9.25 40.75
CA GLY A 101 -1.56 7.92 40.53
C GLY A 101 -0.38 7.87 39.55
N ILE A 102 -0.14 6.70 38.95
CA ILE A 102 1.05 6.43 38.12
C ILE A 102 0.69 6.38 36.60
N ILE A 103 -0.56 6.09 36.26
CA ILE A 103 -1.02 5.76 34.92
C ILE A 103 -2.25 6.59 34.55
N ALA A 104 -2.23 7.26 33.40
CA ALA A 104 -3.35 8.04 32.91
C ALA A 104 -4.27 7.23 31.97
N VAL A 105 -3.68 6.41 31.08
CA VAL A 105 -4.42 5.56 30.14
C VAL A 105 -4.56 4.17 30.74
N HIS A 106 -5.75 3.61 30.70
CA HIS A 106 -6.03 2.29 31.28
C HIS A 106 -5.23 1.19 30.56
N PRO A 107 -4.36 0.40 31.27
CA PRO A 107 -3.48 -0.57 30.63
C PRO A 107 -4.19 -1.65 29.82
N VAL A 108 -5.36 -2.13 30.31
CA VAL A 108 -6.15 -3.13 29.56
C VAL A 108 -6.63 -2.59 28.23
N LEU A 109 -7.02 -1.32 28.16
CA LEU A 109 -7.39 -0.66 26.92
C LEU A 109 -6.21 -0.63 25.95
N VAL A 110 -5.02 -0.23 26.43
CA VAL A 110 -3.81 -0.18 25.59
C VAL A 110 -3.43 -1.57 25.09
N VAL A 111 -3.46 -2.59 25.94
CA VAL A 111 -3.15 -3.98 25.55
C VAL A 111 -4.11 -4.46 24.46
N LEU A 112 -5.42 -4.34 24.69
CA LEU A 112 -6.43 -4.77 23.72
C LEU A 112 -6.27 -4.07 22.37
N VAL A 113 -6.14 -2.74 22.39
CA VAL A 113 -5.98 -1.94 21.18
C VAL A 113 -4.67 -2.29 20.45
N SER A 114 -3.56 -2.40 21.19
CA SER A 114 -2.25 -2.70 20.60
C SER A 114 -2.20 -4.08 19.95
N VAL A 115 -2.74 -5.10 20.60
CA VAL A 115 -2.77 -6.49 20.09
C VAL A 115 -3.61 -6.60 18.83
N ILE A 116 -4.64 -5.77 18.69
CA ILE A 116 -5.50 -5.76 17.49
C ILE A 116 -4.89 -4.88 16.39
N ILE A 117 -4.55 -3.63 16.71
CA ILE A 117 -4.20 -2.61 15.72
C ILE A 117 -2.82 -2.86 15.11
N ILE A 118 -1.79 -3.20 15.89
CA ILE A 118 -0.43 -3.35 15.36
C ILE A 118 -0.30 -4.47 14.34
N PRO A 119 -0.79 -5.70 14.60
CA PRO A 119 -0.77 -6.76 13.59
C PRO A 119 -1.63 -6.42 12.35
N LEU A 120 -2.76 -5.73 12.56
CA LEU A 120 -3.64 -5.33 11.48
C LEU A 120 -2.98 -4.28 10.58
N VAL A 121 -2.36 -3.25 11.16
CA VAL A 121 -1.57 -2.25 10.43
C VAL A 121 -0.40 -2.91 9.69
N TRP A 122 0.32 -3.82 10.35
CA TRP A 122 1.41 -4.57 9.71
C TRP A 122 0.91 -5.35 8.49
N LEU A 123 -0.23 -6.05 8.61
CA LEU A 123 -0.83 -6.80 7.50
C LEU A 123 -1.22 -5.88 6.33
N ILE A 124 -1.89 -4.75 6.62
CA ILE A 124 -2.34 -3.79 5.62
C ILE A 124 -1.15 -3.17 4.88
N VAL A 125 -0.16 -2.66 5.64
CA VAL A 125 1.03 -2.03 5.05
C VAL A 125 1.83 -3.04 4.22
N LYS A 126 2.03 -4.26 4.74
CA LYS A 126 2.72 -5.31 4.01
C LYS A 126 2.02 -5.66 2.69
N ARG A 127 0.70 -5.89 2.73
CA ARG A 127 -0.09 -6.21 1.51
C ARG A 127 -0.13 -5.06 0.53
N GLY A 128 -0.25 -3.82 1.04
CA GLY A 128 -0.20 -2.62 0.21
C GLY A 128 1.14 -2.46 -0.50
N LEU A 129 2.26 -2.64 0.21
CA LEU A 129 3.60 -2.59 -0.40
C LEU A 129 3.82 -3.71 -1.42
N GLU A 130 3.35 -4.93 -1.15
CA GLU A 130 3.41 -6.04 -2.10
C GLU A 130 2.58 -5.76 -3.36
N ALA A 131 1.43 -5.09 -3.23
CA ALA A 131 0.58 -4.71 -4.37
C ALA A 131 1.25 -3.64 -5.25
N ILE A 132 1.88 -2.64 -4.64
CA ILE A 132 2.61 -1.58 -5.36
C ILE A 132 3.86 -2.15 -6.07
N GLY A 133 4.55 -3.11 -5.44
CA GLY A 133 5.76 -3.74 -5.99
C GLY A 133 5.50 -4.79 -7.07
N ARG A 134 4.24 -5.17 -7.33
CA ARG A 134 3.92 -6.07 -8.45
C ARG A 134 4.07 -5.32 -9.75
N THR A 135 5.01 -5.77 -10.59
CA THR A 135 5.07 -5.32 -11.98
C THR A 135 3.71 -5.61 -12.64
N PRO A 136 3.15 -4.65 -13.39
CA PRO A 136 1.91 -4.89 -14.13
C PRO A 136 2.03 -6.22 -14.91
N VAL A 137 1.00 -7.05 -14.82
CA VAL A 137 0.94 -8.35 -15.55
C VAL A 137 1.10 -8.13 -17.05
N HIS A 138 0.77 -6.94 -17.54
CA HIS A 138 1.03 -6.47 -18.90
C HIS A 138 2.45 -5.87 -19.01
N ASN A 139 3.46 -6.72 -18.86
CA ASN A 139 4.81 -6.33 -19.27
C ASN A 139 4.87 -6.41 -20.79
N LEU A 140 4.49 -5.30 -21.44
CA LEU A 140 4.41 -5.14 -22.89
C LEU A 140 5.76 -5.38 -23.59
N GLU A 141 6.87 -5.25 -22.85
CA GLU A 141 8.21 -5.59 -23.33
C GLU A 141 8.37 -7.09 -23.63
N LYS A 142 7.60 -7.96 -22.93
CA LYS A 142 7.59 -9.41 -23.21
C LYS A 142 6.93 -9.78 -24.54
N LEU A 143 6.19 -8.84 -25.13
CA LEU A 143 5.60 -9.05 -26.46
C LEU A 143 6.64 -8.88 -27.58
N ILE A 144 7.74 -8.21 -27.34
CA ILE A 144 8.83 -8.08 -28.34
C ILE A 144 9.46 -9.47 -28.55
N GLY A 145 9.51 -9.90 -29.82
CA GLY A 145 9.96 -11.23 -30.24
C GLY A 145 8.87 -12.31 -30.22
N ALA A 146 7.69 -12.03 -29.65
CA ALA A 146 6.59 -13.01 -29.66
C ALA A 146 5.99 -13.16 -31.06
N ILE A 147 5.49 -14.37 -31.35
CA ILE A 147 4.84 -14.72 -32.60
C ILE A 147 3.33 -14.69 -32.39
N GLY A 148 2.60 -14.08 -33.32
CA GLY A 148 1.15 -14.00 -33.34
C GLY A 148 0.59 -14.19 -34.75
N GLU A 149 -0.67 -13.82 -34.92
CA GLU A 149 -1.42 -13.92 -36.18
C GLU A 149 -2.11 -12.59 -36.50
N ALA A 150 -2.00 -12.12 -37.74
CA ALA A 150 -2.75 -10.97 -38.22
C ALA A 150 -4.24 -11.31 -38.31
N ARG A 151 -5.10 -10.55 -37.63
CA ARG A 151 -6.56 -10.70 -37.68
C ARG A 151 -7.20 -9.90 -38.80
N SER A 152 -6.55 -8.82 -39.21
CA SER A 152 -6.93 -8.00 -40.38
C SER A 152 -5.74 -7.82 -41.29
N ASP A 153 -5.99 -7.32 -42.51
CA ASP A 153 -4.92 -6.86 -43.38
C ASP A 153 -4.21 -5.65 -42.75
N ILE A 154 -2.88 -5.67 -42.67
CA ILE A 154 -2.05 -4.60 -42.16
C ILE A 154 -1.38 -3.94 -43.37
N LEU A 155 -1.95 -2.83 -43.85
CA LEU A 155 -1.38 -2.02 -44.91
C LEU A 155 -0.49 -0.89 -44.36
N ALA A 156 -0.97 -0.23 -43.30
CA ALA A 156 -0.25 0.70 -42.45
C ALA A 156 -0.51 0.36 -40.98
N GLU A 157 -1.78 0.14 -40.65
CA GLU A 157 -2.26 -0.27 -39.33
C GLU A 157 -3.26 -1.41 -39.48
N GLY A 158 -3.32 -2.30 -38.49
CA GLY A 158 -4.23 -3.44 -38.44
C GLY A 158 -4.32 -4.03 -37.04
N THR A 159 -5.00 -5.17 -36.92
CA THR A 159 -5.17 -5.89 -35.66
C THR A 159 -4.48 -7.23 -35.72
N ILE A 160 -3.74 -7.57 -34.67
CA ILE A 160 -3.08 -8.84 -34.49
C ILE A 160 -3.60 -9.54 -33.22
N HIS A 161 -3.53 -10.87 -33.23
CA HIS A 161 -3.80 -11.70 -32.06
C HIS A 161 -2.47 -12.29 -31.55
N ILE A 162 -2.16 -12.03 -30.27
CA ILE A 162 -0.94 -12.51 -29.64
C ILE A 162 -1.19 -12.83 -28.15
N ASN A 163 -0.72 -13.97 -27.69
CA ASN A 163 -0.87 -14.44 -26.30
C ASN A 163 -2.32 -14.41 -25.76
N GLY A 164 -3.31 -14.60 -26.63
CA GLY A 164 -4.73 -14.60 -26.23
C GLY A 164 -5.40 -13.22 -26.25
N GLU A 165 -4.69 -12.15 -26.65
CA GLU A 165 -5.21 -10.79 -26.70
C GLU A 165 -5.12 -10.19 -28.10
N GLU A 166 -6.01 -9.24 -28.40
CA GLU A 166 -5.96 -8.46 -29.62
C GLU A 166 -5.23 -7.14 -29.39
N TRP A 167 -4.30 -6.83 -30.33
CA TRP A 167 -3.47 -5.64 -30.29
C TRP A 167 -3.51 -4.88 -31.60
N SER A 168 -3.46 -3.56 -31.53
CA SER A 168 -3.19 -2.73 -32.71
C SER A 168 -1.75 -2.91 -33.15
N ALA A 169 -1.56 -3.13 -34.42
CA ALA A 169 -0.23 -3.34 -35.02
C ALA A 169 0.00 -2.45 -36.25
N ARG A 170 1.26 -2.12 -36.46
CA ARG A 170 1.77 -1.42 -37.65
C ARG A 170 2.88 -2.24 -38.27
N SER A 171 2.95 -2.23 -39.59
CA SER A 171 4.03 -2.87 -40.34
C SER A 171 4.54 -1.95 -41.46
N ASN A 172 5.82 -2.06 -41.77
CA ASN A 172 6.45 -1.38 -42.89
C ASN A 172 6.21 -2.10 -44.24
N SER A 173 5.68 -3.32 -44.21
CA SER A 173 5.30 -4.13 -45.37
C SER A 173 3.88 -4.59 -45.27
N PRO A 174 3.11 -4.71 -46.36
CA PRO A 174 1.78 -5.22 -46.35
C PRO A 174 1.70 -6.68 -45.82
N ILE A 175 0.85 -6.94 -44.82
CA ILE A 175 0.65 -8.25 -44.26
C ILE A 175 -0.84 -8.60 -44.40
N ARG A 176 -1.16 -9.79 -44.97
CA ARG A 176 -2.55 -10.26 -45.12
C ARG A 176 -3.06 -10.84 -43.80
N ALA A 177 -4.37 -10.75 -43.60
CA ALA A 177 -5.05 -11.45 -42.54
C ALA A 177 -4.74 -12.96 -42.58
N GLY A 178 -4.57 -13.58 -41.37
CA GLY A 178 -4.18 -14.97 -41.22
C GLY A 178 -2.67 -15.24 -41.32
N SER A 179 -1.84 -14.23 -41.66
CA SER A 179 -0.40 -14.41 -41.72
C SER A 179 0.23 -14.45 -40.34
N LYS A 180 1.25 -15.30 -40.14
CA LYS A 180 2.08 -15.28 -38.93
C LYS A 180 2.95 -14.04 -38.92
N ILE A 181 2.98 -13.38 -37.77
CA ILE A 181 3.77 -12.16 -37.54
C ILE A 181 4.68 -12.34 -36.32
N ARG A 182 5.75 -11.55 -36.32
CA ARG A 182 6.64 -11.38 -35.15
C ARG A 182 6.64 -9.93 -34.73
N VAL A 183 6.51 -9.67 -33.44
CA VAL A 183 6.66 -8.32 -32.88
C VAL A 183 8.14 -7.96 -32.81
N VAL A 184 8.52 -6.87 -33.48
CA VAL A 184 9.92 -6.38 -33.51
C VAL A 184 10.14 -5.18 -32.62
N ASN A 185 9.11 -4.36 -32.42
CA ASN A 185 9.21 -3.15 -31.59
C ASN A 185 7.82 -2.75 -31.08
N ARG A 186 7.78 -1.70 -30.25
CA ARG A 186 6.55 -1.12 -29.71
C ARG A 186 6.61 0.41 -29.72
N GLU A 187 5.55 1.03 -30.16
CA GLU A 187 5.33 2.48 -30.15
C GLU A 187 4.06 2.80 -29.32
N GLY A 188 4.25 3.06 -28.03
CA GLY A 188 3.11 3.26 -27.11
C GLY A 188 2.25 1.99 -26.94
N LEU A 189 1.04 2.00 -27.43
CA LEU A 189 0.10 0.85 -27.43
C LEU A 189 0.03 0.11 -28.77
N ILE A 190 0.79 0.54 -29.77
CA ILE A 190 0.85 -0.07 -31.11
C ILE A 190 2.09 -0.96 -31.16
N LEU A 191 1.93 -2.21 -31.63
CA LEU A 191 3.02 -3.14 -31.84
C LEU A 191 3.52 -3.03 -33.28
N VAL A 192 4.85 -2.86 -33.45
CA VAL A 192 5.47 -2.92 -34.77
C VAL A 192 5.78 -4.36 -35.09
N VAL A 193 5.27 -4.86 -36.23
CA VAL A 193 5.35 -6.26 -36.60
C VAL A 193 5.94 -6.48 -37.99
N GLU A 194 6.54 -7.66 -38.17
CA GLU A 194 7.07 -8.14 -39.46
C GLU A 194 6.46 -9.51 -39.76
N PRO A 195 6.24 -9.84 -41.06
CA PRO A 195 5.81 -11.17 -41.45
C PRO A 195 6.89 -12.20 -41.09
N VAL A 196 6.47 -13.34 -40.52
CA VAL A 196 7.37 -14.49 -40.36
C VAL A 196 7.39 -15.21 -41.69
N GLU A 197 8.50 -15.13 -42.44
CA GLU A 197 8.65 -15.93 -43.66
C GLU A 197 8.55 -17.42 -43.33
N PRO A 198 7.79 -18.21 -44.10
CA PRO A 198 7.82 -19.64 -43.93
C PRO A 198 9.25 -20.12 -44.21
N THR A 199 9.89 -20.69 -43.18
CA THR A 199 11.18 -21.38 -43.36
C THR A 199 10.94 -22.49 -44.36
N ASN A 200 11.42 -22.28 -45.62
CA ASN A 200 11.50 -23.35 -46.63
C ASN A 200 12.50 -24.41 -46.10
N LEU A 201 11.97 -25.51 -45.57
CA LEU A 201 12.69 -26.75 -45.34
C LEU A 201 12.70 -27.57 -46.63
#